data_88798e30d96cc992ede44ebc59753639
#
_entry.id   88798e30d96cc992ede44ebc59753639
#
_cell.length_a   1.000
_cell.length_b   1.000
_cell.length_c   1.000
_cell.angle_alpha   90.00
_cell.angle_beta   90.00
_cell.angle_gamma   90.00
#
_symmetry.space_group_name_H-M   'P 1'
#
loop_
_entity.id
_entity.type
_entity.pdbx_description
1 polymer ?
#
loop_
_entity_poly.entity_id
_entity_poly.type
_entity_poly.pdbx_seq_one_letter_code
_entity_poly.pdbx_strand_id
1 'polypeptide(L)'
;MMIPSKDGSFFLVAVITSQYDKRVAYYRNTKQPKAIKSLVKINNNEFSFLNKDSFINCNVTEYVSHSELIHRIDETAGFKLYDDTIPAYLRKDIVSAIVQSPLVSKFVGNIAKEANPL
;
A
#
# COMPACT_ATOMS: atom_id res chain seq x y z
N MET A 1 -2.44 -3.99 -2.62
CA MET A 1 -1.98 -2.86 -3.44
C MET A 1 -0.55 -3.12 -3.90
N MET A 2 -0.27 -2.83 -5.13
CA MET A 2 1.03 -3.11 -5.73
C MET A 2 1.40 -2.01 -6.73
N ILE A 3 2.57 -1.38 -6.55
CA ILE A 3 3.08 -0.33 -7.44
C ILE A 3 4.45 -0.76 -7.97
N PRO A 4 4.64 -0.85 -9.30
CA PRO A 4 5.95 -1.21 -9.84
C PRO A 4 6.96 -0.07 -9.69
N SER A 5 8.24 -0.42 -9.52
CA SER A 5 9.32 0.55 -9.60
C SER A 5 9.46 1.08 -11.02
N LYS A 6 10.25 2.15 -11.19
CA LYS A 6 10.42 2.81 -12.48
C LYS A 6 10.88 1.85 -13.59
N ASP A 7 11.79 0.94 -13.28
CA ASP A 7 12.33 -0.03 -14.23
C ASP A 7 11.57 -1.37 -14.25
N GLY A 8 10.56 -1.55 -13.39
CA GLY A 8 9.76 -2.76 -13.32
C GLY A 8 10.43 -3.95 -12.63
N SER A 9 11.66 -3.80 -12.12
CA SER A 9 12.39 -4.89 -11.47
C SER A 9 11.86 -5.22 -10.08
N PHE A 10 11.19 -4.26 -9.44
CA PHE A 10 10.70 -4.37 -8.07
C PHE A 10 9.28 -3.83 -7.96
N PHE A 11 8.63 -4.17 -6.86
CA PHE A 11 7.29 -3.69 -6.55
C PHE A 11 7.24 -3.18 -5.13
N LEU A 12 6.43 -2.14 -4.90
CA LEU A 12 6.03 -1.71 -3.58
C LEU A 12 4.66 -2.35 -3.30
N VAL A 13 4.55 -3.06 -2.19
CA VAL A 13 3.36 -3.82 -1.83
C VAL A 13 2.85 -3.35 -0.47
N ALA A 14 1.57 -3.08 -0.36
CA ALA A 14 0.95 -2.70 0.90
C ALA A 14 -0.37 -3.44 1.11
N VAL A 15 -0.74 -3.61 2.38
CA VAL A 15 -1.92 -4.37 2.78
C VAL A 15 -3.18 -3.51 2.68
N ILE A 16 -4.26 -4.11 2.16
CA ILE A 16 -5.60 -3.53 2.20
C ILE A 16 -6.32 -4.13 3.41
N THR A 17 -6.89 -3.30 4.25
CA THR A 17 -7.60 -3.73 5.46
C THR A 17 -8.93 -3.00 5.59
N SER A 18 -9.95 -3.69 6.15
CA SER A 18 -11.23 -3.08 6.54
C SER A 18 -11.26 -2.69 8.03
N GLN A 19 -10.19 -2.92 8.77
CA GLN A 19 -10.13 -2.76 10.22
C GLN A 19 -9.48 -1.42 10.61
N TYR A 20 -10.06 -0.32 10.12
CA TYR A 20 -9.52 1.02 10.34
C TYR A 20 -9.35 1.35 11.84
N ASP A 21 -10.40 1.12 12.64
CA ASP A 21 -10.38 1.49 14.06
C ASP A 21 -9.29 0.72 14.81
N LYS A 22 -9.05 -0.53 14.48
CA LYS A 22 -7.98 -1.33 15.09
C LYS A 22 -6.61 -0.77 14.73
N ARG A 23 -6.40 -0.34 13.49
CA ARG A 23 -5.12 0.24 13.06
C ARG A 23 -4.89 1.59 13.72
N VAL A 24 -5.91 2.43 13.80
CA VAL A 24 -5.83 3.72 14.48
C VAL A 24 -5.46 3.53 15.97
N ALA A 25 -6.13 2.62 16.65
CA ALA A 25 -5.85 2.32 18.05
C ALA A 25 -4.41 1.81 18.23
N TYR A 26 -3.96 0.93 17.34
CA TYR A 26 -2.60 0.41 17.36
C TYR A 26 -1.56 1.52 17.28
N TYR A 27 -1.71 2.45 16.30
CA TYR A 27 -0.73 3.52 16.12
C TYR A 27 -0.77 4.55 17.25
N ARG A 28 -1.94 4.79 17.85
CA ARG A 28 -2.03 5.63 19.03
C ARG A 28 -1.34 4.99 20.24
N ASN A 29 -1.57 3.70 20.45
CA ASN A 29 -1.02 2.97 21.60
C ASN A 29 0.50 2.79 21.50
N THR A 30 1.03 2.72 20.29
CA THR A 30 2.48 2.61 20.06
C THR A 30 3.17 3.97 19.93
N LYS A 31 2.46 5.06 20.21
CA LYS A 31 2.98 6.44 20.14
C LYS A 31 3.43 6.84 18.73
N GLN A 32 2.69 6.39 17.71
CA GLN A 32 2.93 6.71 16.30
C GLN A 32 1.71 7.38 15.65
N PRO A 33 1.21 8.49 16.22
CA PRO A 33 -0.03 9.10 15.71
C PRO A 33 0.09 9.61 14.27
N LYS A 34 1.29 9.97 13.82
CA LYS A 34 1.51 10.42 12.44
C LYS A 34 1.28 9.31 11.41
N ALA A 35 1.42 8.04 11.83
CA ALA A 35 1.19 6.90 10.95
C ALA A 35 -0.29 6.77 10.52
N ILE A 36 -1.21 7.33 11.30
CA ILE A 36 -2.64 7.30 10.98
C ILE A 36 -2.93 8.00 9.65
N LYS A 37 -2.17 9.04 9.31
CA LYS A 37 -2.33 9.77 8.05
C LYS A 37 -1.93 8.96 6.82
N SER A 38 -1.24 7.85 7.02
CA SER A 38 -0.82 6.96 5.93
C SER A 38 -1.75 5.77 5.74
N LEU A 39 -2.95 5.83 6.33
CA LEU A 39 -4.06 4.93 6.06
C LEU A 39 -4.94 5.58 4.99
N VAL A 40 -4.83 5.10 3.75
CA VAL A 40 -5.53 5.70 2.61
C VAL A 40 -6.87 5.00 2.39
N LYS A 41 -7.97 5.75 2.45
CA LYS A 41 -9.32 5.19 2.30
C LYS A 41 -9.61 4.79 0.86
N ILE A 42 -10.25 3.63 0.70
CA ILE A 42 -10.80 3.15 -0.56
C ILE A 42 -12.29 2.86 -0.35
N ASN A 43 -13.16 3.47 -1.15
CA ASN A 43 -14.58 3.18 -1.09
C ASN A 43 -14.87 1.82 -1.76
N ASN A 44 -15.90 1.11 -1.27
CA ASN A 44 -16.20 -0.23 -1.76
C ASN A 44 -16.68 -0.26 -3.22
N ASN A 45 -17.05 0.86 -3.80
CA ASN A 45 -17.45 0.95 -5.20
C ASN A 45 -16.30 1.24 -6.16
N GLU A 46 -15.08 1.46 -5.65
CA GLU A 46 -13.91 1.77 -6.48
C GLU A 46 -13.30 0.52 -7.11
N PHE A 47 -13.46 -0.64 -6.48
CA PHE A 47 -12.89 -1.90 -6.96
C PHE A 47 -13.91 -3.02 -6.84
N SER A 48 -13.96 -3.88 -7.85
CA SER A 48 -14.94 -4.98 -7.95
C SER A 48 -14.78 -6.03 -6.83
N PHE A 49 -13.58 -6.17 -6.27
CA PHE A 49 -13.32 -7.18 -5.24
C PHE A 49 -13.64 -6.72 -3.82
N LEU A 50 -13.97 -5.43 -3.62
CA LEU A 50 -14.30 -4.92 -2.30
C LEU A 50 -15.80 -5.04 -2.03
N ASN A 51 -16.15 -5.62 -0.88
CA ASN A 51 -17.55 -5.71 -0.42
C ASN A 51 -17.87 -4.73 0.71
N LYS A 52 -16.87 -3.99 1.19
CA LYS A 52 -17.02 -2.93 2.19
C LYS A 52 -15.88 -1.93 2.05
N ASP A 53 -16.06 -0.74 2.62
CA ASP A 53 -15.02 0.28 2.63
C ASP A 53 -13.75 -0.24 3.30
N SER A 54 -12.62 0.06 2.72
CA SER A 54 -11.32 -0.46 3.13
C SER A 54 -10.27 0.64 3.14
N PHE A 55 -9.09 0.32 3.66
CA PHE A 55 -7.96 1.24 3.73
C PHE A 55 -6.70 0.55 3.28
N ILE A 56 -5.84 1.27 2.58
CA ILE A 56 -4.49 0.80 2.27
C ILE A 56 -3.58 1.28 3.41
N ASN A 57 -2.95 0.35 4.11
CA ASN A 57 -2.00 0.69 5.16
C ASN A 57 -0.62 0.92 4.55
N CYS A 58 -0.33 2.15 4.17
CA CYS A 58 0.94 2.51 3.55
C CYS A 58 2.13 2.47 4.52
N ASN A 59 1.87 2.39 5.83
CA ASN A 59 2.93 2.27 6.84
C ASN A 59 3.70 0.95 6.77
N VAL A 60 3.08 -0.09 6.22
CA VAL A 60 3.69 -1.42 6.09
C VAL A 60 4.05 -1.72 4.63
N THR A 61 4.40 -0.70 3.87
CA THR A 61 4.82 -0.87 2.49
C THR A 61 6.13 -1.64 2.42
N GLU A 62 6.14 -2.73 1.67
CA GLU A 62 7.31 -3.57 1.46
C GLU A 62 7.88 -3.36 0.06
N TYR A 63 9.20 -3.48 -0.02
CA TYR A 63 9.96 -3.49 -1.27
C TYR A 63 10.24 -4.95 -1.65
N VAL A 64 9.66 -5.40 -2.75
CA VAL A 64 9.66 -6.82 -3.14
C VAL A 64 10.18 -6.97 -4.56
N SER A 65 11.11 -7.90 -4.79
CA SER A 65 11.60 -8.21 -6.13
C SER A 65 10.51 -8.90 -6.95
N HIS A 66 10.65 -8.85 -8.27
CA HIS A 66 9.71 -9.52 -9.18
C HIS A 66 9.63 -11.03 -8.89
N SER A 67 10.78 -11.68 -8.69
CA SER A 67 10.84 -13.12 -8.38
C SER A 67 10.19 -13.46 -7.04
N GLU A 68 10.40 -12.63 -6.02
CA GLU A 68 9.75 -12.81 -4.72
C GLU A 68 8.24 -12.66 -4.82
N LEU A 69 7.77 -11.70 -5.60
CA LEU A 69 6.34 -11.50 -5.81
C LEU A 69 5.69 -12.73 -6.46
N ILE A 70 6.33 -13.28 -7.51
CA ILE A 70 5.84 -14.48 -8.18
C ILE A 70 5.80 -15.66 -7.20
N HIS A 71 6.85 -15.80 -6.39
CA HIS A 71 6.90 -16.86 -5.37
C HIS A 71 5.73 -16.74 -4.37
N ARG A 72 5.42 -15.54 -3.90
CA ARG A 72 4.30 -15.31 -2.99
C ARG A 72 2.96 -15.65 -3.63
N ILE A 73 2.77 -15.33 -4.91
CA ILE A 73 1.55 -15.65 -5.64
C ILE A 73 1.36 -17.16 -5.74
N ASP A 74 2.44 -17.90 -6.05
CA ASP A 74 2.39 -19.33 -6.25
C ASP A 74 2.27 -20.13 -4.94
N GLU A 75 2.92 -19.67 -3.87
CA GLU A 75 3.09 -20.45 -2.64
C GLU A 75 2.14 -20.05 -1.51
N THR A 76 1.56 -18.86 -1.56
CA THR A 76 0.73 -18.33 -0.47
C THR A 76 -0.75 -18.50 -0.76
N ALA A 77 -1.41 -19.42 -0.06
CA ALA A 77 -2.86 -19.59 -0.13
C ALA A 77 -3.55 -18.28 0.26
N GLY A 78 -4.49 -17.81 -0.55
CA GLY A 78 -5.22 -16.58 -0.30
C GLY A 78 -4.58 -15.32 -0.91
N PHE A 79 -3.37 -15.41 -1.45
CA PHE A 79 -2.78 -14.32 -2.19
C PHE A 79 -3.37 -14.31 -3.60
N LYS A 80 -4.11 -13.27 -3.94
CA LYS A 80 -4.82 -13.16 -5.22
C LYS A 80 -4.42 -11.90 -5.97
N LEU A 81 -4.33 -12.02 -7.31
CA LEU A 81 -4.16 -10.86 -8.18
C LEU A 81 -5.52 -10.48 -8.77
N TYR A 82 -5.80 -9.18 -8.76
CA TYR A 82 -6.96 -8.60 -9.42
C TYR A 82 -6.47 -7.66 -10.53
N ASP A 83 -7.18 -7.65 -11.65
CA ASP A 83 -6.81 -6.86 -12.82
C ASP A 83 -7.22 -5.38 -12.71
N ASP A 84 -7.78 -4.98 -11.57
CA ASP A 84 -8.24 -3.61 -11.36
C ASP A 84 -7.05 -2.64 -11.38
N THR A 85 -7.17 -1.60 -12.21
CA THR A 85 -6.15 -0.56 -12.30
C THR A 85 -6.36 0.48 -11.20
N ILE A 86 -5.28 0.90 -10.55
CA ILE A 86 -5.35 1.96 -9.54
C ILE A 86 -5.59 3.30 -10.24
N PRO A 87 -6.71 4.02 -9.92
CA PRO A 87 -6.95 5.36 -10.50
C PRO A 87 -5.81 6.33 -10.17
N ALA A 88 -5.56 7.27 -11.07
CA ALA A 88 -4.45 8.23 -10.91
C ALA A 88 -4.55 9.03 -9.60
N TYR A 89 -5.74 9.46 -9.21
CA TYR A 89 -5.92 10.22 -7.96
C TYR A 89 -5.57 9.39 -6.73
N LEU A 90 -5.96 8.11 -6.73
CA LEU A 90 -5.68 7.21 -5.63
C LEU A 90 -4.20 6.88 -5.57
N ARG A 91 -3.57 6.66 -6.72
CA ARG A 91 -2.13 6.41 -6.81
C ARG A 91 -1.32 7.56 -6.23
N LYS A 92 -1.73 8.79 -6.52
CA LYS A 92 -1.11 9.99 -5.95
C LYS A 92 -1.23 10.02 -4.42
N ASP A 93 -2.42 9.70 -3.90
CA ASP A 93 -2.65 9.64 -2.46
C ASP A 93 -1.80 8.56 -1.79
N ILE A 94 -1.68 7.39 -2.44
CA ILE A 94 -0.86 6.28 -1.95
C ILE A 94 0.61 6.69 -1.89
N VAL A 95 1.14 7.29 -2.94
CA VAL A 95 2.54 7.73 -2.97
C VAL A 95 2.81 8.77 -1.88
N SER A 96 1.92 9.74 -1.73
CA SER A 96 2.04 10.75 -0.67
C SER A 96 2.02 10.10 0.73
N ALA A 97 1.14 9.13 0.94
CA ALA A 97 1.03 8.42 2.20
C ALA A 97 2.29 7.59 2.52
N ILE A 98 2.88 6.95 1.51
CA ILE A 98 4.14 6.21 1.67
C ILE A 98 5.27 7.16 2.08
N VAL A 99 5.39 8.28 1.36
CA VAL A 99 6.47 9.25 1.58
C VAL A 99 6.40 9.90 2.96
N GLN A 100 5.20 10.21 3.43
CA GLN A 100 5.02 10.88 4.72
C GLN A 100 4.97 9.95 5.93
N SER A 101 4.91 8.64 5.72
CA SER A 101 4.83 7.69 6.84
C SER A 101 6.13 7.71 7.67
N PRO A 102 6.02 7.83 9.01
CA PRO A 102 7.19 7.74 9.87
C PRO A 102 7.77 6.33 9.98
N LEU A 103 7.03 5.32 9.52
CA LEU A 103 7.41 3.91 9.61
C LEU A 103 8.01 3.35 8.33
N VAL A 104 7.90 4.09 7.22
CA VAL A 104 8.47 3.68 5.92
C VAL A 104 9.87 4.29 5.79
N SER A 105 10.84 3.47 5.35
CA SER A 105 12.21 3.94 5.15
C SER A 105 12.26 5.00 4.04
N LYS A 106 13.26 5.89 4.14
CA LYS A 106 13.50 6.90 3.11
C LYS A 106 13.77 6.25 1.75
N PHE A 107 14.43 5.11 1.74
CA PHE A 107 14.73 4.34 0.53
C PHE A 107 13.44 3.95 -0.21
N VAL A 108 12.47 3.37 0.50
CA VAL A 108 11.17 2.99 -0.07
C VAL A 108 10.39 4.23 -0.54
N GLY A 109 10.41 5.30 0.24
CA GLY A 109 9.77 6.56 -0.14
C GLY A 109 10.34 7.13 -1.44
N ASN A 110 11.65 7.06 -1.63
CA ASN A 110 12.29 7.54 -2.86
C ASN A 110 11.90 6.68 -4.07
N ILE A 111 11.79 5.36 -3.91
CA ILE A 111 11.32 4.47 -4.99
C ILE A 111 9.90 4.86 -5.39
N ALA A 112 9.03 5.11 -4.43
CA ALA A 112 7.65 5.53 -4.71
C ALA A 112 7.60 6.84 -5.51
N LYS A 113 8.41 7.83 -5.15
CA LYS A 113 8.50 9.11 -5.85
C LYS A 113 9.01 8.96 -7.27
N GLU A 114 10.06 8.17 -7.47
CA GLU A 114 10.66 7.96 -8.80
C GLU A 114 9.71 7.28 -9.76
N ALA A 115 8.96 6.29 -9.27
CA ALA A 115 8.00 5.56 -10.09
C ALA A 115 6.76 6.41 -10.43
N ASN A 116 6.48 7.45 -9.63
CA ASN A 116 5.26 8.26 -9.75
C ASN A 116 5.60 9.73 -9.54
N PRO A 117 6.30 10.37 -10.48
CA PRO A 117 6.65 11.78 -10.35
C PRO A 117 5.37 12.62 -10.26
N LEU A 118 5.36 13.50 -9.26
CA LEU A 118 4.23 14.39 -9.01
C LEU A 118 4.41 15.71 -9.77
#